data_9bece2c6f18a97cb72d4e6da5425dbac
#
_entry.id   9bece2c6f18a97cb72d4e6da5425dbac
#
_cell.length_a   1.000
_cell.length_b   1.000
_cell.length_c   1.000
_cell.angle_alpha   90.00
_cell.angle_beta   90.00
_cell.angle_gamma   90.00
#
_symmetry.space_group_name_H-M   'P 1'
#
loop_
_entity.id
_entity.type
_entity.pdbx_description
1 polymer ?
#
loop_
_entity_poly.entity_id
_entity_poly.type
_entity_poly.pdbx_seq_one_letter_code
_entity_poly.pdbx_strand_id
1 'polypeptide(L)'
;MNYISVTTNKIIVVIFFLFLSFNTKAQTYGQNGMVVSASEVASKVGIEILKKGGNAIDASVATAFALAVTHPSAGNIGGGGFLVYKSAEGKATTIDFREKAPLKASTDMFLDKNGKLIQDSNHLTIKSIGVPGTVAGLF
;
A
#
# COMPACT_ATOMS: atom_id res chain seq x y z
N MET A 1 -24.29 -1.81 56.53
CA MET A 1 -23.06 -2.37 55.94
C MET A 1 -23.04 -2.30 54.37
N ASN A 2 -23.85 -1.45 53.72
CA ASN A 2 -23.97 -1.38 52.26
C ASN A 2 -23.39 -0.13 51.59
N TYR A 3 -23.03 0.92 52.36
CA TYR A 3 -22.51 2.16 51.78
C TYR A 3 -21.07 2.05 51.22
N ILE A 4 -20.21 1.25 51.84
CA ILE A 4 -18.81 1.07 51.42
C ILE A 4 -18.76 0.35 50.05
N SER A 5 -19.61 -0.62 49.80
CA SER A 5 -19.68 -1.37 48.54
C SER A 5 -20.04 -0.50 47.33
N VAL A 6 -20.98 0.41 47.48
CA VAL A 6 -21.45 1.33 46.41
C VAL A 6 -20.38 2.34 46.02
N THR A 7 -19.64 2.85 47.03
CA THR A 7 -18.57 3.81 46.78
C THR A 7 -17.36 3.19 46.11
N THR A 8 -16.99 1.96 46.51
CA THR A 8 -15.90 1.20 45.91
C THR A 8 -16.18 0.88 44.45
N ASN A 9 -17.41 0.44 44.11
CA ASN A 9 -17.79 0.15 42.71
C ASN A 9 -17.74 1.42 41.84
N LYS A 10 -18.16 2.57 42.33
CA LYS A 10 -18.05 3.84 41.59
C LYS A 10 -16.60 4.23 41.31
N ILE A 11 -15.72 4.04 42.27
CA ILE A 11 -14.29 4.32 42.14
C ILE A 11 -13.65 3.40 41.10
N ILE A 12 -13.97 2.09 41.10
CA ILE A 12 -13.49 1.14 40.12
C ILE A 12 -13.93 1.52 38.71
N VAL A 13 -15.19 1.92 38.53
CA VAL A 13 -15.71 2.36 37.22
C VAL A 13 -14.98 3.62 36.73
N VAL A 14 -14.75 4.60 37.60
CA VAL A 14 -13.99 5.82 37.23
C VAL A 14 -12.55 5.49 36.84
N ILE A 15 -11.88 4.63 37.58
CA ILE A 15 -10.52 4.18 37.27
C ILE A 15 -10.50 3.43 35.92
N PHE A 16 -11.48 2.55 35.65
CA PHE A 16 -11.59 1.85 34.39
C PHE A 16 -11.78 2.79 33.19
N PHE A 17 -12.62 3.83 33.31
CA PHE A 17 -12.77 4.87 32.27
C PHE A 17 -11.51 5.73 32.11
N LEU A 18 -10.77 6.02 33.17
CA LEU A 18 -9.48 6.70 33.08
C LEU A 18 -8.44 5.85 32.31
N PHE A 19 -8.39 4.55 32.53
CA PHE A 19 -7.48 3.66 31.77
C PHE A 19 -7.85 3.54 30.29
N LEU A 20 -9.11 3.63 29.91
CA LEU A 20 -9.55 3.64 28.51
C LEU A 20 -9.10 4.90 27.76
N SER A 21 -8.85 6.00 28.43
CA SER A 21 -8.45 7.28 27.82
C SER A 21 -6.97 7.33 27.40
N PHE A 22 -6.14 6.38 27.82
CA PHE A 22 -4.69 6.40 27.55
C PHE A 22 -4.27 5.75 26.21
N ASN A 23 -5.21 5.26 25.40
CA ASN A 23 -4.89 4.61 24.11
C ASN A 23 -4.98 5.55 22.89
N THR A 24 -4.81 6.84 23.06
CA THR A 24 -4.66 7.75 21.92
C THR A 24 -3.29 7.55 21.30
N LYS A 25 -3.22 6.87 20.17
CA LYS A 25 -1.99 6.82 19.38
C LYS A 25 -1.61 8.25 19.02
N ALA A 26 -0.45 8.68 19.47
CA ALA A 26 0.08 10.00 19.11
C ALA A 26 0.19 10.09 17.59
N GLN A 27 -0.34 11.15 17.00
CA GLN A 27 -0.21 11.43 15.58
C GLN A 27 1.26 11.70 15.26
N THR A 28 1.80 11.02 14.25
CA THR A 28 3.19 11.22 13.85
C THR A 28 3.26 12.37 12.85
N TYR A 29 4.13 13.33 13.09
CA TYR A 29 4.38 14.47 12.22
C TYR A 29 5.81 14.44 11.68
N GLY A 30 5.98 14.65 10.38
CA GLY A 30 7.28 14.89 9.76
C GLY A 30 7.53 16.38 9.62
N GLN A 31 8.69 16.88 10.05
CA GLN A 31 9.07 18.30 9.90
C GLN A 31 9.52 18.63 8.47
N ASN A 32 10.39 17.79 7.90
CA ASN A 32 11.01 18.02 6.59
C ASN A 32 10.50 17.08 5.49
N GLY A 33 9.77 16.05 5.87
CA GLY A 33 9.21 15.05 4.97
C GLY A 33 8.75 13.82 5.72
N MET A 34 7.97 12.99 5.05
CA MET A 34 7.46 11.75 5.60
C MET A 34 7.36 10.70 4.50
N VAL A 35 7.68 9.47 4.82
CA VAL A 35 7.45 8.29 3.98
C VAL A 35 6.64 7.27 4.76
N VAL A 36 5.54 6.81 4.17
CA VAL A 36 4.67 5.80 4.76
C VAL A 36 4.50 4.66 3.77
N SER A 37 4.71 3.44 4.22
CA SER A 37 4.48 2.24 3.42
C SER A 37 4.06 1.06 4.28
N ALA A 38 3.70 -0.06 3.66
CA ALA A 38 3.37 -1.31 4.36
C ALA A 38 4.59 -1.98 5.04
N SER A 39 5.81 -1.50 4.79
CA SER A 39 7.04 -2.04 5.35
C SER A 39 7.88 -0.92 5.99
N GLU A 40 8.21 -1.08 7.26
CA GLU A 40 9.10 -0.14 7.95
C GLU A 40 10.47 -0.03 7.26
N VAL A 41 11.02 -1.15 6.77
CA VAL A 41 12.29 -1.18 6.05
C VAL A 41 12.20 -0.36 4.76
N ALA A 42 11.13 -0.54 3.97
CA ALA A 42 10.91 0.22 2.75
C ALA A 42 10.71 1.72 3.03
N SER A 43 9.98 2.07 4.10
CA SER A 43 9.83 3.47 4.53
C SER A 43 11.15 4.10 4.92
N LYS A 44 12.03 3.37 5.61
CA LYS A 44 13.40 3.83 5.93
C LYS A 44 14.22 4.10 4.67
N VAL A 45 14.14 3.26 3.65
CA VAL A 45 14.81 3.50 2.36
C VAL A 45 14.38 4.84 1.75
N GLY A 46 13.08 5.10 1.70
CA GLY A 46 12.57 6.39 1.18
C GLY A 46 13.04 7.59 2.01
N ILE A 47 13.05 7.48 3.34
CA ILE A 47 13.57 8.51 4.24
C ILE A 47 15.06 8.78 3.98
N GLU A 48 15.88 7.74 3.75
CA GLU A 48 17.31 7.92 3.44
C GLU A 48 17.51 8.64 2.10
N ILE A 49 16.64 8.42 1.11
CA ILE A 49 16.68 9.18 -0.15
C ILE A 49 16.37 10.66 0.11
N LEU A 50 15.33 10.97 0.88
CA LEU A 50 15.03 12.37 1.25
C LEU A 50 16.18 13.04 2.01
N LYS A 51 16.83 12.35 2.95
CA LYS A 51 18.00 12.86 3.68
C LYS A 51 19.20 13.14 2.78
N LYS A 52 19.35 12.39 1.68
CA LYS A 52 20.39 12.60 0.67
C LYS A 52 20.07 13.72 -0.32
N GLY A 53 18.97 14.42 -0.14
CA GLY A 53 18.53 15.53 -1.01
C GLY A 53 17.64 15.11 -2.18
N GLY A 54 17.20 13.85 -2.23
CA GLY A 54 16.20 13.39 -3.18
C GLY A 54 14.83 14.02 -2.91
N ASN A 55 14.01 14.12 -3.92
CA ASN A 55 12.65 14.64 -3.84
C ASN A 55 11.63 13.52 -3.52
N ALA A 56 10.34 13.86 -3.46
CA ALA A 56 9.27 12.91 -3.15
C ALA A 56 9.14 11.79 -4.21
N ILE A 57 9.43 12.08 -5.48
CA ILE A 57 9.42 11.06 -6.55
C ILE A 57 10.57 10.08 -6.32
N ASP A 58 11.80 10.57 -6.10
CA ASP A 58 12.97 9.71 -5.84
C ASP A 58 12.72 8.79 -4.63
N ALA A 59 12.16 9.34 -3.55
CA ALA A 59 11.82 8.58 -2.36
C ALA A 59 10.72 7.53 -2.63
N SER A 60 9.72 7.87 -3.44
CA SER A 60 8.63 6.96 -3.81
C SER A 60 9.14 5.79 -4.66
N VAL A 61 9.97 6.05 -5.65
CA VAL A 61 10.60 5.04 -6.50
C VAL A 61 11.46 4.09 -5.66
N ALA A 62 12.33 4.63 -4.80
CA ALA A 62 13.18 3.81 -3.93
C ALA A 62 12.35 2.95 -2.95
N THR A 63 11.29 3.52 -2.37
CA THR A 63 10.36 2.80 -1.49
C THR A 63 9.65 1.68 -2.24
N ALA A 64 9.19 1.92 -3.47
CA ALA A 64 8.51 0.93 -4.29
C ALA A 64 9.43 -0.27 -4.63
N PHE A 65 10.68 -0.03 -5.02
CA PHE A 65 11.65 -1.11 -5.23
C PHE A 65 12.00 -1.85 -3.94
N ALA A 66 12.09 -1.16 -2.80
CA ALA A 66 12.29 -1.81 -1.50
C ALA A 66 11.09 -2.70 -1.11
N LEU A 67 9.86 -2.28 -1.42
CA LEU A 67 8.64 -3.07 -1.22
C LEU A 67 8.63 -4.34 -2.07
N ALA A 68 9.23 -4.35 -3.24
CA ALA A 68 9.35 -5.55 -4.06
C ALA A 68 10.10 -6.69 -3.34
N VAL A 69 10.96 -6.35 -2.38
CA VAL A 69 11.69 -7.32 -1.53
C VAL A 69 10.99 -7.53 -0.19
N THR A 70 10.54 -6.46 0.46
CA THR A 70 10.06 -6.51 1.85
C THR A 70 8.56 -6.78 1.97
N HIS A 71 7.82 -6.62 0.88
CA HIS A 71 6.37 -6.85 0.80
C HIS A 71 5.95 -7.41 -0.58
N PRO A 72 6.52 -8.54 -1.03
CA PRO A 72 6.37 -9.02 -2.40
C PRO A 72 4.95 -9.45 -2.77
N SER A 73 4.09 -9.70 -1.79
CA SER A 73 2.68 -10.07 -2.02
C SER A 73 1.85 -8.95 -2.66
N ALA A 74 2.25 -7.69 -2.49
CA ALA A 74 1.51 -6.54 -3.01
C ALA A 74 2.41 -5.42 -3.56
N GLY A 75 3.73 -5.48 -3.37
CA GLY A 75 4.70 -4.48 -3.82
C GLY A 75 5.74 -5.03 -4.79
N ASN A 76 5.40 -5.98 -5.65
CA ASN A 76 6.35 -6.67 -6.52
C ASN A 76 6.57 -5.96 -7.87
N ILE A 77 7.67 -6.34 -8.55
CA ILE A 77 8.00 -5.84 -9.91
C ILE A 77 7.20 -6.54 -11.01
N GLY A 78 6.53 -7.65 -10.71
CA GLY A 78 5.68 -8.41 -11.63
C GLY A 78 4.26 -7.86 -11.75
N GLY A 79 3.95 -6.78 -11.07
CA GLY A 79 2.65 -6.12 -11.07
C GLY A 79 2.63 -4.78 -11.79
N GLY A 80 1.81 -3.88 -11.31
CA GLY A 80 1.65 -2.53 -11.81
C GLY A 80 1.12 -1.61 -10.71
N GLY A 81 0.70 -0.41 -11.08
CA GLY A 81 0.16 0.54 -10.13
C GLY A 81 -0.23 1.87 -10.73
N PHE A 82 -0.48 2.80 -9.83
CA PHE A 82 -0.78 4.19 -10.14
C PHE A 82 0.10 5.10 -9.31
N LEU A 83 0.51 6.22 -9.88
CA LEU A 83 1.16 7.30 -9.16
C LEU A 83 0.31 8.55 -9.28
N VAL A 84 0.11 9.23 -8.16
CA VAL A 84 -0.47 10.57 -8.10
C VAL A 84 0.59 11.47 -7.47
N TYR A 85 1.00 12.48 -8.22
CA TYR A 85 1.98 13.46 -7.78
C TYR A 85 1.34 14.84 -7.71
N LYS A 86 1.64 15.58 -6.66
CA LYS A 86 1.30 17.00 -6.52
C LYS A 86 2.56 17.78 -6.19
N SER A 87 2.92 18.72 -7.05
CA SER A 87 4.09 19.59 -6.84
C SER A 87 3.85 20.63 -5.74
N ALA A 88 4.91 21.26 -5.26
CA ALA A 88 4.83 22.36 -4.29
C ALA A 88 4.00 23.54 -4.81
N GLU A 89 4.01 23.79 -6.13
CA GLU A 89 3.24 24.82 -6.81
C GLU A 89 1.76 24.42 -7.01
N GLY A 90 1.38 23.22 -6.57
CA GLY A 90 0.01 22.72 -6.64
C GLY A 90 -0.37 22.00 -7.94
N LYS A 91 0.55 21.85 -8.90
CA LYS A 91 0.30 21.11 -10.16
C LYS A 91 0.20 19.61 -9.84
N ALA A 92 -0.89 18.99 -10.27
CA ALA A 92 -1.11 17.56 -10.13
C ALA A 92 -0.81 16.80 -11.44
N THR A 93 -0.26 15.59 -11.30
CA THR A 93 0.01 14.67 -12.41
C THR A 93 -0.29 13.25 -11.96
N THR A 94 -0.74 12.42 -12.88
CA THR A 94 -0.98 10.98 -12.63
C THR A 94 -0.26 10.15 -13.68
N ILE A 95 0.23 8.99 -13.26
CA ILE A 95 0.80 7.97 -14.14
C ILE A 95 0.05 6.67 -13.88
N ASP A 96 -0.49 6.08 -14.95
CA ASP A 96 -1.08 4.73 -14.95
C ASP A 96 -0.05 3.77 -15.54
N PHE A 97 0.45 2.88 -14.69
CA PHE A 97 1.38 1.82 -15.07
C PHE A 97 0.86 0.44 -14.67
N ARG A 98 -0.47 0.27 -14.68
CA ARG A 98 -1.07 -1.04 -14.48
C ARG A 98 -0.60 -2.06 -15.51
N GLU A 99 -0.79 -3.32 -15.16
CA GLU A 99 -0.59 -4.45 -16.06
C GLU A 99 -1.50 -4.31 -17.29
N LYS A 100 -0.98 -4.70 -18.43
CA LYS A 100 -1.73 -4.72 -19.68
C LYS A 100 -1.90 -6.16 -20.18
N ALA A 101 -2.95 -6.39 -20.93
CA ALA A 101 -3.09 -7.65 -21.65
C ALA A 101 -1.95 -7.80 -22.66
N PRO A 102 -1.43 -9.03 -22.89
CA PRO A 102 -0.48 -9.28 -23.97
C PRO A 102 -1.04 -8.87 -25.34
N LEU A 103 -0.18 -8.42 -26.27
CA LEU A 103 -0.60 -8.00 -27.61
C LEU A 103 -1.35 -9.10 -28.40
N LYS A 104 -1.14 -10.37 -28.05
CA LYS A 104 -1.83 -11.52 -28.65
C LYS A 104 -3.10 -11.92 -27.91
N ALA A 105 -3.53 -11.16 -26.90
CA ALA A 105 -4.77 -11.44 -26.21
C ALA A 105 -5.97 -11.22 -27.13
N SER A 106 -6.94 -12.13 -27.06
CA SER A 106 -8.22 -12.04 -27.75
C SER A 106 -9.37 -12.24 -26.77
N THR A 107 -10.57 -11.80 -27.15
CA THR A 107 -11.77 -11.89 -26.30
C THR A 107 -12.17 -13.31 -25.97
N ASP A 108 -11.76 -14.27 -26.79
CA ASP A 108 -12.08 -15.69 -26.72
C ASP A 108 -10.93 -16.57 -26.20
N MET A 109 -9.79 -15.96 -25.80
CA MET A 109 -8.57 -16.70 -25.43
C MET A 109 -8.74 -17.69 -24.27
N PHE A 110 -9.79 -17.54 -23.49
CA PHE A 110 -10.15 -18.41 -22.36
C PHE A 110 -11.35 -19.32 -22.66
N LEU A 111 -11.89 -19.28 -23.88
CA LEU A 111 -13.06 -20.06 -24.27
C LEU A 111 -12.65 -21.33 -25.02
N ASP A 112 -13.49 -22.35 -24.92
CA ASP A 112 -13.41 -23.54 -25.76
C ASP A 112 -14.06 -23.28 -27.14
N LYS A 113 -14.00 -24.27 -28.03
CA LYS A 113 -14.60 -24.20 -29.36
C LYS A 113 -16.12 -23.99 -29.39
N ASN A 114 -16.79 -24.16 -28.26
CA ASN A 114 -18.23 -23.96 -28.11
C ASN A 114 -18.55 -22.61 -27.46
N GLY A 115 -17.55 -21.75 -27.24
CA GLY A 115 -17.69 -20.45 -26.58
C GLY A 115 -17.85 -20.55 -25.07
N LYS A 116 -17.53 -21.69 -24.43
CA LYS A 116 -17.66 -21.89 -22.99
C LYS A 116 -16.31 -21.67 -22.32
N LEU A 117 -16.31 -21.03 -21.15
CA LEU A 117 -15.10 -20.79 -20.36
C LEU A 117 -14.42 -22.11 -20.01
N ILE A 118 -13.15 -22.24 -20.37
CA ILE A 118 -12.29 -23.34 -19.91
C ILE A 118 -12.01 -23.10 -18.44
N GLN A 119 -12.35 -24.06 -17.59
CA GLN A 119 -12.23 -23.96 -16.14
C GLN A 119 -10.83 -23.50 -15.74
N ASP A 120 -10.77 -22.50 -14.86
CA ASP A 120 -9.57 -21.89 -14.28
C ASP A 120 -8.56 -21.31 -15.29
N SER A 121 -8.87 -21.30 -16.59
CA SER A 121 -7.97 -20.81 -17.63
C SER A 121 -7.64 -19.32 -17.49
N ASN A 122 -8.55 -18.54 -16.92
CA ASN A 122 -8.40 -17.10 -16.67
C ASN A 122 -7.71 -16.78 -15.33
N HIS A 123 -7.33 -17.78 -14.54
CA HIS A 123 -6.67 -17.61 -13.23
C HIS A 123 -5.37 -18.41 -13.10
N LEU A 124 -5.33 -19.67 -13.56
CA LEU A 124 -4.25 -20.62 -13.26
C LEU A 124 -3.36 -20.94 -14.47
N THR A 125 -3.46 -20.21 -15.57
CA THR A 125 -2.64 -20.47 -16.76
C THR A 125 -1.72 -19.30 -17.09
N ILE A 126 -0.68 -19.57 -17.87
CA ILE A 126 0.22 -18.53 -18.39
C ILE A 126 -0.51 -17.46 -19.21
N LYS A 127 -1.67 -17.77 -19.78
CA LYS A 127 -2.50 -16.82 -20.52
C LYS A 127 -3.15 -15.76 -19.63
N SER A 128 -3.30 -16.03 -18.32
CA SER A 128 -3.88 -15.10 -17.36
C SER A 128 -2.91 -14.05 -16.83
N ILE A 129 -1.62 -14.18 -17.16
CA ILE A 129 -0.58 -13.26 -16.67
C ILE A 129 -0.60 -12.00 -17.53
N GLY A 130 -0.78 -10.86 -16.88
CA GLY A 130 -0.63 -9.54 -17.51
C GLY A 130 0.84 -9.18 -17.75
N VAL A 131 1.08 -8.28 -18.69
CA VAL A 131 2.40 -7.67 -18.89
C VAL A 131 2.64 -6.65 -17.78
N PRO A 132 3.68 -6.82 -16.95
CA PRO A 132 3.94 -5.94 -15.82
C PRO A 132 4.24 -4.50 -16.23
N GLY A 133 3.77 -3.55 -15.44
CA GLY A 133 3.99 -2.12 -15.64
C GLY A 133 4.90 -1.47 -14.60
N THR A 134 5.14 -2.12 -13.44
CA THR A 134 5.84 -1.52 -12.30
C THR A 134 7.19 -0.90 -12.68
N VAL A 135 8.06 -1.65 -13.37
CA VAL A 135 9.40 -1.13 -13.72
C VAL A 135 9.28 0.05 -14.68
N ALA A 136 8.43 -0.07 -15.72
CA ALA A 136 8.24 1.02 -16.69
C ALA A 136 7.63 2.29 -16.08
N GLY A 137 6.80 2.13 -15.05
CA GLY A 137 6.16 3.26 -14.37
C GLY A 137 7.03 3.95 -13.35
N LEU A 138 8.05 3.26 -12.83
CA LEU A 138 8.99 3.81 -11.84
C LEU A 138 10.26 4.41 -12.50
N PHE A 139 10.48 4.13 -13.79
CA PHE A 139 11.54 4.75 -14.60
C PHE A 139 11.06 6.04 -15.27
#